data_15519509240407f81c83b2b0353a86b7
#
_entry.id   15519509240407f81c83b2b0353a86b7
#
_cell.length_a   1.000
_cell.length_b   1.000
_cell.length_c   1.000
_cell.angle_alpha   90.00
_cell.angle_beta   90.00
_cell.angle_gamma   90.00
#
_symmetry.space_group_name_H-M   'P 1'
#
loop_
_entity.id
_entity.type
_entity.pdbx_description
1 polymer ?
#
loop_
_entity_poly.entity_id
_entity_poly.type
_entity_poly.pdbx_seq_one_letter_code
_entity_poly.pdbx_strand_id
1 'polypeptide(L)'
;MKKIITIIFVSSILFTACKSNKTDSAATTIEQNMDEIKSSTAEQGKAGKGKITLQCNGKTYEINGVCGAVTSMGSLTIAVPDDSFPAKTFMINFTNDKMPSTTSSYTIIKSKLDDKDANHVTLSYADMRSTSTMIWESDDKTGKLDFVVNGNEIKCSFSNLTLQASEFYNKGELNAKATISGDLTIYKN
;
A
#
# COMPACT_ATOMS: atom_id res chain seq x y z
N MET A 1 14.90 -33.52 15.40
CA MET A 1 14.86 -32.42 16.38
C MET A 1 14.56 -31.14 15.64
N LYS A 2 13.29 -30.70 15.71
CA LYS A 2 12.83 -29.46 15.06
C LYS A 2 13.13 -28.28 15.99
N LYS A 3 14.00 -27.39 15.57
CA LYS A 3 14.24 -26.13 16.30
C LYS A 3 13.12 -25.14 15.94
N ILE A 4 12.24 -24.89 16.91
CA ILE A 4 11.24 -23.83 16.85
C ILE A 4 11.98 -22.54 17.20
N ILE A 5 12.11 -21.64 16.22
CA ILE A 5 12.60 -20.28 16.45
C ILE A 5 11.39 -19.43 16.81
N THR A 6 11.26 -19.16 18.11
CA THR A 6 10.26 -18.22 18.64
C THR A 6 10.81 -16.82 18.45
N ILE A 7 10.27 -16.09 17.47
CA ILE A 7 10.56 -14.67 17.32
C ILE A 7 9.65 -13.91 18.28
N ILE A 8 10.23 -13.43 19.38
CA ILE A 8 9.55 -12.56 20.33
C ILE A 8 9.59 -11.12 19.77
N PHE A 9 8.47 -10.66 19.27
CA PHE A 9 8.27 -9.27 18.92
C PHE A 9 8.01 -8.46 20.19
N VAL A 10 9.03 -7.76 20.68
CA VAL A 10 8.88 -6.79 21.76
C VAL A 10 8.48 -5.46 21.15
N SER A 11 7.18 -5.18 21.09
CA SER A 11 6.66 -3.87 20.75
C SER A 11 6.62 -3.00 22.01
N SER A 12 7.73 -2.33 22.33
CA SER A 12 7.75 -1.25 23.31
C SER A 12 7.69 0.08 22.59
N ILE A 13 6.48 0.57 22.36
CA ILE A 13 6.28 1.96 21.94
C ILE A 13 6.40 2.81 23.20
N LEU A 14 7.61 3.28 23.49
CA LEU A 14 7.84 4.35 24.45
C LEU A 14 7.61 5.69 23.72
N PHE A 15 6.47 6.31 23.99
CA PHE A 15 6.25 7.71 23.66
C PHE A 15 7.18 8.57 24.53
N THR A 16 8.37 8.85 24.03
CA THR A 16 9.18 9.96 24.54
C THR A 16 8.94 11.15 23.63
N ALA A 17 8.22 12.14 24.15
CA ALA A 17 8.07 13.44 23.52
C ALA A 17 9.45 14.10 23.42
N CYS A 18 10.03 14.10 22.22
CA CYS A 18 11.16 14.97 21.87
C CYS A 18 10.83 15.71 20.58
N LYS A 19 10.88 17.04 20.66
CA LYS A 19 10.87 17.97 19.55
C LYS A 19 11.99 17.60 18.57
N SER A 20 11.65 17.28 17.35
CA SER A 20 12.27 17.54 16.04
C SER A 20 12.08 16.39 15.07
N ASN A 21 11.73 16.71 13.83
CA ASN A 21 11.76 15.90 12.61
C ASN A 21 10.77 14.73 12.53
N LYS A 22 9.46 15.05 12.50
CA LYS A 22 8.39 14.06 12.21
C LYS A 22 8.47 13.45 10.80
N THR A 23 9.22 14.07 9.88
CA THR A 23 9.33 13.59 8.49
C THR A 23 10.26 12.38 8.37
N ASP A 24 11.34 12.34 9.12
CA ASP A 24 12.35 11.28 9.02
C ASP A 24 11.83 9.94 9.61
N SER A 25 11.02 10.01 10.66
CA SER A 25 10.48 8.83 11.33
C SER A 25 9.46 8.08 10.45
N ALA A 26 8.60 8.79 9.73
CA ALA A 26 7.61 8.17 8.84
C ALA A 26 8.28 7.57 7.59
N ALA A 27 9.26 8.25 7.01
CA ALA A 27 10.04 7.74 5.88
C ALA A 27 10.80 6.47 6.27
N THR A 28 11.47 6.45 7.41
CA THR A 28 12.19 5.28 7.92
C THR A 28 11.26 4.08 8.15
N THR A 29 10.06 4.29 8.66
CA THR A 29 9.07 3.21 8.86
C THR A 29 8.58 2.63 7.53
N ILE A 30 8.37 3.49 6.53
CA ILE A 30 7.97 3.03 5.19
C ILE A 30 9.11 2.27 4.52
N GLU A 31 10.35 2.74 4.60
CA GLU A 31 11.51 2.04 4.06
C GLU A 31 11.70 0.66 4.71
N GLN A 32 11.57 0.54 6.02
CA GLN A 32 11.64 -0.74 6.73
C GLN A 32 10.55 -1.72 6.29
N ASN A 33 9.30 -1.26 6.18
CA ASN A 33 8.19 -2.09 5.69
C ASN A 33 8.40 -2.52 4.23
N MET A 34 9.05 -1.70 3.42
CA MET A 34 9.37 -2.01 2.02
C MET A 34 10.48 -3.03 1.89
N ASP A 35 11.51 -2.96 2.72
CA ASP A 35 12.57 -3.97 2.74
C ASP A 35 12.01 -5.32 3.21
N GLU A 36 11.06 -5.32 4.13
CA GLU A 36 10.35 -6.53 4.57
C GLU A 36 9.47 -7.12 3.46
N ILE A 37 8.77 -6.30 2.69
CA ILE A 37 8.00 -6.72 1.50
C ILE A 37 8.95 -7.30 0.43
N LYS A 38 10.07 -6.65 0.15
CA LYS A 38 11.07 -7.14 -0.81
C LYS A 38 11.71 -8.45 -0.36
N SER A 39 12.06 -8.57 0.91
CA SER A 39 12.68 -9.78 1.46
C SER A 39 11.69 -10.95 1.50
N SER A 40 10.45 -10.72 1.93
CA SER A 40 9.42 -11.75 1.96
C SER A 40 9.07 -12.29 0.57
N THR A 41 9.09 -11.42 -0.45
CA THR A 41 8.85 -11.83 -1.85
C THR A 41 10.05 -12.58 -2.46
N ALA A 42 11.27 -12.25 -2.08
CA ALA A 42 12.48 -12.91 -2.58
C ALA A 42 12.64 -14.35 -2.03
N GLU A 43 12.22 -14.60 -0.78
CA GLU A 43 12.26 -15.92 -0.16
C GLU A 43 11.23 -16.90 -0.76
N GLN A 44 10.22 -16.42 -1.47
CA GLN A 44 9.10 -17.20 -1.96
C GLN A 44 9.19 -17.62 -3.43
N GLY A 45 10.30 -17.37 -4.09
CA GLY A 45 10.65 -17.93 -5.41
C GLY A 45 9.93 -17.33 -6.62
N LYS A 46 8.87 -16.52 -6.44
CA LYS A 46 8.17 -15.84 -7.54
C LYS A 46 7.67 -14.46 -7.10
N ALA A 47 8.44 -13.43 -7.40
CA ALA A 47 8.06 -12.06 -7.08
C ALA A 47 6.90 -11.58 -7.97
N GLY A 48 5.90 -10.98 -7.37
CA GLY A 48 4.87 -10.24 -8.08
C GLY A 48 5.43 -8.98 -8.74
N LYS A 49 4.64 -8.36 -9.61
CA LYS A 49 4.99 -7.11 -10.28
C LYS A 49 3.82 -6.13 -10.22
N GLY A 50 4.13 -4.84 -10.16
CA GLY A 50 3.15 -3.78 -10.24
C GLY A 50 3.64 -2.64 -11.13
N LYS A 51 2.72 -2.13 -11.94
CA LYS A 51 2.90 -0.89 -12.68
C LYS A 51 1.73 0.02 -12.38
N ILE A 52 2.01 1.19 -11.81
CA ILE A 52 1.01 2.16 -11.39
C ILE A 52 1.32 3.51 -12.04
N THR A 53 0.28 4.16 -12.52
CA THR A 53 0.36 5.52 -13.09
C THR A 53 -0.62 6.42 -12.36
N LEU A 54 -0.13 7.50 -11.79
CA LEU A 54 -0.93 8.55 -11.18
C LEU A 54 -0.82 9.82 -12.02
N GLN A 55 -1.96 10.42 -12.37
CA GLN A 55 -2.04 11.68 -13.07
C GLN A 55 -2.65 12.75 -12.16
N CYS A 56 -1.94 13.85 -11.97
CA CYS A 56 -2.40 14.96 -11.14
C CYS A 56 -1.83 16.28 -11.68
N ASN A 57 -2.68 17.29 -11.80
CA ASN A 57 -2.30 18.65 -12.23
C ASN A 57 -1.46 18.66 -13.53
N GLY A 58 -1.83 17.84 -14.52
CA GLY A 58 -1.11 17.72 -15.79
C GLY A 58 0.25 17.01 -15.71
N LYS A 59 0.61 16.48 -14.55
CA LYS A 59 1.82 15.67 -14.35
C LYS A 59 1.47 14.19 -14.23
N THR A 60 2.38 13.36 -14.72
CA THR A 60 2.30 11.90 -14.60
C THR A 60 3.40 11.40 -13.69
N TYR A 61 3.03 10.54 -12.77
CA TYR A 61 3.92 9.86 -11.83
C TYR A 61 3.78 8.36 -12.02
N GLU A 62 4.90 7.66 -12.15
CA GLU A 62 4.89 6.21 -12.37
C GLU A 62 5.57 5.49 -11.21
N ILE A 63 5.05 4.32 -10.88
CA ILE A 63 5.67 3.32 -10.02
C ILE A 63 5.80 2.06 -10.84
N ASN A 64 7.01 1.49 -10.87
CA ASN A 64 7.29 0.18 -11.41
C ASN A 64 8.10 -0.57 -10.36
N GLY A 65 7.60 -1.70 -9.90
CA GLY A 65 8.32 -2.42 -8.87
C GLY A 65 7.75 -3.79 -8.53
N VAL A 66 8.38 -4.42 -7.56
CA VAL A 66 7.92 -5.69 -7.01
C VAL A 66 6.61 -5.46 -6.27
N CYS A 67 5.60 -6.29 -6.58
CA CYS A 67 4.34 -6.31 -5.86
C CYS A 67 4.40 -7.40 -4.78
N GLY A 68 4.20 -7.01 -3.54
CA GLY A 68 4.20 -7.92 -2.39
C GLY A 68 3.02 -7.67 -1.46
N ALA A 69 2.84 -8.61 -0.53
CA ALA A 69 1.80 -8.52 0.48
C ALA A 69 2.39 -8.74 1.87
N VAL A 70 1.96 -7.93 2.82
CA VAL A 70 2.34 -8.03 4.23
C VAL A 70 1.09 -7.98 5.10
N THR A 71 1.08 -8.81 6.14
CA THR A 71 0.03 -8.80 7.16
C THR A 71 0.57 -8.18 8.43
N SER A 72 -0.09 -7.14 8.92
CA SER A 72 0.26 -6.47 10.17
C SER A 72 -0.99 -6.08 10.94
N MET A 73 -1.01 -6.29 12.25
CA MET A 73 -2.11 -5.91 13.15
C MET A 73 -3.50 -6.38 12.68
N GLY A 74 -3.58 -7.56 12.05
CA GLY A 74 -4.85 -8.13 11.56
C GLY A 74 -5.36 -7.55 10.25
N SER A 75 -4.54 -6.78 9.54
CA SER A 75 -4.84 -6.20 8.22
C SER A 75 -3.82 -6.64 7.20
N LEU A 76 -4.26 -6.92 5.99
CA LEU A 76 -3.40 -7.20 4.84
C LEU A 76 -3.13 -5.91 4.08
N THR A 77 -1.89 -5.67 3.72
CA THR A 77 -1.49 -4.62 2.78
C THR A 77 -0.81 -5.25 1.57
N ILE A 78 -1.32 -4.95 0.37
CA ILE A 78 -0.62 -5.19 -0.88
C ILE A 78 0.08 -3.91 -1.26
N ALA A 79 1.40 -3.98 -1.53
CA ALA A 79 2.19 -2.79 -1.85
C ALA A 79 3.04 -2.98 -3.11
N VAL A 80 3.22 -1.88 -3.81
CA VAL A 80 4.14 -1.75 -4.94
C VAL A 80 5.05 -0.57 -4.66
N PRO A 81 6.22 -0.78 -4.02
CA PRO A 81 7.26 0.23 -3.96
C PRO A 81 7.90 0.43 -5.34
N ASP A 82 8.29 1.65 -5.66
CA ASP A 82 9.05 1.95 -6.88
C ASP A 82 10.48 1.41 -6.77
N ASP A 83 10.94 0.69 -7.77
CA ASP A 83 12.28 0.08 -7.75
C ASP A 83 13.42 1.10 -7.69
N SER A 84 13.19 2.29 -8.26
CA SER A 84 14.18 3.37 -8.28
C SER A 84 14.15 4.27 -7.04
N PHE A 85 12.99 4.36 -6.40
CA PHE A 85 12.75 5.19 -5.22
C PHE A 85 11.70 4.57 -4.31
N PRO A 86 12.08 3.67 -3.38
CA PRO A 86 11.14 2.90 -2.53
C PRO A 86 10.18 3.73 -1.68
N ALA A 87 10.55 4.96 -1.30
CA ALA A 87 9.65 5.87 -0.59
C ALA A 87 8.48 6.40 -1.47
N LYS A 88 8.47 6.09 -2.77
CA LYS A 88 7.33 6.23 -3.65
C LYS A 88 6.65 4.88 -3.78
N THR A 89 5.42 4.76 -3.30
CA THR A 89 4.72 3.47 -3.18
C THR A 89 3.23 3.61 -3.41
N PHE A 90 2.65 2.57 -3.98
CA PHE A 90 1.21 2.37 -4.03
C PHE A 90 0.81 1.25 -3.07
N MET A 91 -0.29 1.42 -2.35
CA MET A 91 -0.79 0.45 -1.38
C MET A 91 -2.29 0.21 -1.54
N ILE A 92 -2.69 -1.04 -1.35
CA ILE A 92 -4.06 -1.49 -1.16
C ILE A 92 -4.14 -2.09 0.23
N ASN A 93 -4.92 -1.47 1.13
CA ASN A 93 -5.07 -1.98 2.49
C ASN A 93 -6.45 -2.63 2.62
N PHE A 94 -6.47 -3.86 3.10
CA PHE A 94 -7.66 -4.63 3.40
C PHE A 94 -8.04 -4.44 4.87
N THR A 95 -9.32 -4.54 5.18
CA THR A 95 -9.84 -4.51 6.55
C THR A 95 -9.63 -5.81 7.31
N ASN A 96 -9.11 -6.85 6.63
CA ASN A 96 -8.78 -8.16 7.21
C ASN A 96 -7.38 -8.61 6.77
N ASP A 97 -6.91 -9.72 7.34
CA ASP A 97 -5.57 -10.28 7.12
C ASP A 97 -5.47 -11.33 6.00
N LYS A 98 -6.52 -11.46 5.18
CA LYS A 98 -6.63 -12.57 4.22
C LYS A 98 -6.43 -12.09 2.78
N MET A 99 -5.55 -12.78 2.07
CA MET A 99 -5.43 -12.64 0.62
C MET A 99 -6.72 -13.09 -0.08
N PRO A 100 -7.13 -12.44 -1.19
CA PRO A 100 -8.21 -12.94 -2.03
C PRO A 100 -7.97 -14.41 -2.41
N SER A 101 -8.89 -15.30 -2.00
CA SER A 101 -8.80 -16.75 -2.30
C SER A 101 -9.54 -17.14 -3.57
N THR A 102 -10.52 -16.36 -3.97
CA THR A 102 -11.34 -16.50 -5.17
C THR A 102 -11.40 -15.17 -5.91
N THR A 103 -11.74 -15.22 -7.20
CA THR A 103 -12.05 -14.00 -7.97
C THR A 103 -13.18 -13.23 -7.28
N SER A 104 -12.92 -11.96 -6.94
CA SER A 104 -13.79 -11.15 -6.08
C SER A 104 -13.61 -9.66 -6.35
N SER A 105 -14.64 -8.89 -6.01
CA SER A 105 -14.68 -7.44 -6.13
C SER A 105 -14.75 -6.81 -4.74
N TYR A 106 -13.94 -5.78 -4.51
CA TYR A 106 -13.87 -5.04 -3.26
C TYR A 106 -14.33 -3.61 -3.47
N THR A 107 -15.12 -3.11 -2.54
CA THR A 107 -15.54 -1.70 -2.54
C THR A 107 -14.40 -0.85 -1.99
N ILE A 108 -14.01 0.17 -2.74
CA ILE A 108 -12.99 1.12 -2.29
C ILE A 108 -13.69 2.17 -1.43
N ILE A 109 -13.13 2.41 -0.24
CA ILE A 109 -13.68 3.35 0.73
C ILE A 109 -12.62 4.36 1.19
N LYS A 110 -13.07 5.43 1.84
CA LYS A 110 -12.19 6.27 2.66
C LYS A 110 -11.74 5.48 3.89
N SER A 111 -10.49 5.63 4.29
CA SER A 111 -9.98 4.99 5.50
C SER A 111 -10.82 5.34 6.74
N LYS A 112 -11.29 4.32 7.45
CA LYS A 112 -12.07 4.43 8.70
C LYS A 112 -11.49 3.44 9.70
N LEU A 113 -11.18 3.91 10.91
CA LEU A 113 -10.55 3.08 11.96
C LEU A 113 -11.41 1.88 12.40
N ASP A 114 -12.73 1.99 12.29
CA ASP A 114 -13.68 0.99 12.79
C ASP A 114 -14.30 0.12 11.67
N ASP A 115 -13.84 0.27 10.42
CA ASP A 115 -14.37 -0.54 9.33
C ASP A 115 -13.88 -1.99 9.44
N LYS A 116 -14.83 -2.91 9.49
CA LYS A 116 -14.58 -4.37 9.58
C LYS A 116 -15.19 -5.15 8.42
N ASP A 117 -15.76 -4.46 7.42
CA ASP A 117 -16.32 -5.17 6.25
C ASP A 117 -15.19 -5.78 5.42
N ALA A 118 -15.17 -7.11 5.36
CA ALA A 118 -14.13 -7.86 4.66
C ALA A 118 -14.07 -7.60 3.15
N ASN A 119 -15.10 -6.95 2.57
CA ASN A 119 -15.15 -6.57 1.16
C ASN A 119 -14.72 -5.11 0.92
N HIS A 120 -14.24 -4.43 1.95
CA HIS A 120 -13.74 -3.07 1.84
C HIS A 120 -12.21 -3.04 1.73
N VAL A 121 -11.73 -2.09 0.93
CA VAL A 121 -10.30 -1.77 0.80
C VAL A 121 -10.11 -0.27 0.75
N THR A 122 -8.93 0.19 1.13
CA THR A 122 -8.49 1.57 0.89
C THR A 122 -7.30 1.59 -0.05
N LEU A 123 -7.17 2.66 -0.83
CA LEU A 123 -6.02 2.89 -1.70
C LEU A 123 -5.23 4.07 -1.22
N SER A 124 -3.91 3.99 -1.32
CA SER A 124 -3.05 5.14 -1.15
C SER A 124 -1.89 5.11 -2.14
N TYR A 125 -1.52 6.30 -2.60
CA TYR A 125 -0.30 6.55 -3.35
C TYR A 125 0.53 7.56 -2.56
N ALA A 126 1.76 7.23 -2.23
CA ALA A 126 2.68 8.07 -1.49
C ALA A 126 3.95 8.35 -2.31
N ASP A 127 4.39 9.60 -2.31
CA ASP A 127 5.73 10.01 -2.76
C ASP A 127 6.34 10.84 -1.63
N MET A 128 7.18 10.19 -0.80
CA MET A 128 7.70 10.74 0.45
C MET A 128 9.13 11.24 0.26
N ARG A 129 9.29 12.34 -0.48
CA ARG A 129 10.60 13.01 -0.60
C ARG A 129 10.84 13.92 0.59
N SER A 130 12.10 14.08 0.96
CA SER A 130 12.51 14.94 2.08
C SER A 130 12.03 16.40 1.97
N THR A 131 11.81 16.88 0.75
CA THR A 131 11.42 18.28 0.48
C THR A 131 9.94 18.46 0.17
N SER A 132 9.22 17.40 -0.18
CA SER A 132 7.79 17.46 -0.51
C SER A 132 7.18 16.08 -0.41
N THR A 133 6.37 15.85 0.61
CA THR A 133 5.58 14.63 0.73
C THR A 133 4.24 14.82 0.06
N MET A 134 3.88 13.92 -0.85
CA MET A 134 2.55 13.85 -1.47
C MET A 134 1.91 12.50 -1.12
N ILE A 135 0.71 12.53 -0.59
CA ILE A 135 -0.10 11.33 -0.36
C ILE A 135 -1.49 11.55 -0.94
N TRP A 136 -1.90 10.62 -1.77
CA TRP A 136 -3.22 10.57 -2.38
C TRP A 136 -3.96 9.36 -1.84
N GLU A 137 -5.21 9.53 -1.44
CA GLU A 137 -5.99 8.52 -0.73
C GLU A 137 -7.34 8.31 -1.41
N SER A 138 -7.87 7.10 -1.30
CA SER A 138 -9.23 6.79 -1.75
C SER A 138 -10.29 7.47 -0.90
N ASP A 139 -11.45 7.69 -1.49
CA ASP A 139 -12.68 8.08 -0.80
C ASP A 139 -13.82 7.08 -1.10
N ASP A 140 -14.98 7.28 -0.50
CA ASP A 140 -16.15 6.41 -0.67
C ASP A 140 -16.74 6.45 -2.10
N LYS A 141 -16.19 7.29 -3.00
CA LYS A 141 -16.59 7.44 -4.41
C LYS A 141 -15.54 6.93 -5.40
N THR A 142 -14.41 6.43 -4.89
CA THR A 142 -13.30 5.97 -5.75
C THR A 142 -13.73 4.81 -6.65
N GLY A 143 -14.58 3.89 -6.17
CA GLY A 143 -15.14 2.81 -6.98
C GLY A 143 -14.89 1.42 -6.42
N LYS A 144 -14.49 0.48 -7.27
CA LYS A 144 -14.22 -0.92 -6.91
C LYS A 144 -12.90 -1.40 -7.47
N LEU A 145 -12.33 -2.41 -6.81
CA LEU A 145 -11.21 -3.20 -7.31
C LEU A 145 -11.63 -4.63 -7.55
N ASP A 146 -11.29 -5.16 -8.72
CA ASP A 146 -11.52 -6.55 -9.08
C ASP A 146 -10.21 -7.33 -9.01
N PHE A 147 -10.23 -8.41 -8.26
CA PHE A 147 -9.14 -9.37 -8.18
C PHE A 147 -9.50 -10.66 -8.91
N VAL A 148 -8.70 -11.03 -9.89
CA VAL A 148 -8.82 -12.29 -10.61
C VAL A 148 -7.83 -13.30 -10.03
N VAL A 149 -8.36 -14.38 -9.45
CA VAL A 149 -7.56 -15.44 -8.84
C VAL A 149 -7.48 -16.64 -9.76
N ASN A 150 -6.27 -17.03 -10.11
CA ASN A 150 -6.01 -18.18 -10.99
C ASN A 150 -4.92 -19.07 -10.35
N GLY A 151 -5.34 -20.05 -9.58
CA GLY A 151 -4.44 -20.86 -8.75
C GLY A 151 -3.72 -19.99 -7.72
N ASN A 152 -2.39 -19.97 -7.79
CA ASN A 152 -1.58 -19.14 -6.91
C ASN A 152 -1.37 -17.71 -7.41
N GLU A 153 -1.76 -17.41 -8.65
CA GLU A 153 -1.63 -16.07 -9.23
C GLU A 153 -2.88 -15.24 -8.92
N ILE A 154 -2.67 -14.02 -8.46
CA ILE A 154 -3.70 -13.01 -8.21
C ILE A 154 -3.37 -11.80 -9.07
N LYS A 155 -4.30 -11.37 -9.90
CA LYS A 155 -4.19 -10.17 -10.72
C LYS A 155 -5.22 -9.14 -10.31
N CYS A 156 -4.82 -7.87 -10.34
CA CYS A 156 -5.72 -6.73 -10.18
C CYS A 156 -5.35 -5.69 -11.23
N SER A 157 -6.32 -5.29 -12.04
CA SER A 157 -6.16 -4.21 -13.02
C SER A 157 -7.26 -3.18 -12.77
N PHE A 158 -6.89 -1.92 -12.77
CA PHE A 158 -7.82 -0.82 -12.57
C PHE A 158 -7.43 0.39 -13.41
N SER A 159 -8.40 1.20 -13.77
CA SER A 159 -8.18 2.38 -14.61
C SER A 159 -9.02 3.56 -14.16
N ASN A 160 -8.42 4.76 -14.22
CA ASN A 160 -9.10 6.03 -13.98
C ASN A 160 -9.84 6.14 -12.63
N LEU A 161 -9.35 5.46 -11.59
CA LEU A 161 -9.88 5.64 -10.25
C LEU A 161 -9.45 7.01 -9.71
N THR A 162 -10.38 7.71 -9.05
CA THR A 162 -10.11 9.04 -8.50
C THR A 162 -9.62 8.93 -7.07
N LEU A 163 -8.49 9.57 -6.77
CA LEU A 163 -7.97 9.76 -5.42
C LEU A 163 -8.08 11.23 -4.99
N GLN A 164 -8.18 11.46 -3.71
CA GLN A 164 -8.19 12.78 -3.08
C GLN A 164 -6.82 13.07 -2.47
N ALA A 165 -6.44 14.34 -2.41
CA ALA A 165 -5.26 14.75 -1.67
C ALA A 165 -5.44 14.48 -0.18
N SER A 166 -4.43 13.90 0.46
CA SER A 166 -4.45 13.71 1.92
C SER A 166 -4.50 15.06 2.64
N GLU A 167 -5.47 15.21 3.51
CA GLU A 167 -5.66 16.41 4.32
C GLU A 167 -4.44 16.74 5.19
N PHE A 168 -3.70 15.71 5.57
CA PHE A 168 -2.54 15.86 6.44
C PHE A 168 -1.27 16.27 5.68
N TYR A 169 -1.01 15.66 4.51
CA TYR A 169 0.25 15.83 3.78
C TYR A 169 0.15 16.83 2.63
N ASN A 170 -0.99 16.92 1.96
CA ASN A 170 -1.17 17.77 0.77
C ASN A 170 -1.99 19.02 1.08
N LYS A 171 -1.75 19.67 2.20
CA LYS A 171 -2.56 20.81 2.70
C LYS A 171 -2.79 21.94 1.70
N GLY A 172 -1.83 22.19 0.81
CA GLY A 172 -1.94 23.20 -0.25
C GLY A 172 -2.76 22.75 -1.46
N GLU A 173 -3.14 21.47 -1.55
CA GLU A 173 -3.79 20.86 -2.70
C GLU A 173 -5.09 20.12 -2.35
N LEU A 174 -5.75 20.48 -1.26
CA LEU A 174 -6.94 19.77 -0.73
C LEU A 174 -8.07 19.61 -1.74
N ASN A 175 -8.18 20.54 -2.71
CA ASN A 175 -9.18 20.46 -3.75
C ASN A 175 -8.69 19.72 -5.02
N ALA A 176 -7.43 19.33 -5.05
CA ALA A 176 -6.88 18.61 -6.19
C ALA A 176 -7.33 17.15 -6.15
N LYS A 177 -7.57 16.61 -7.34
CA LYS A 177 -7.88 15.19 -7.56
C LYS A 177 -6.79 14.58 -8.40
N ALA A 178 -6.45 13.35 -8.08
CA ALA A 178 -5.58 12.55 -8.91
C ALA A 178 -6.37 11.42 -9.54
N THR A 179 -5.97 10.98 -10.72
CA THR A 179 -6.49 9.79 -11.37
C THR A 179 -5.42 8.73 -11.36
N ILE A 180 -5.75 7.51 -10.91
CA ILE A 180 -4.81 6.41 -10.82
C ILE A 180 -5.27 5.23 -11.68
N SER A 181 -4.30 4.60 -12.34
CA SER A 181 -4.47 3.36 -13.10
C SER A 181 -3.32 2.41 -12.78
N GLY A 182 -3.55 1.12 -12.88
CA GLY A 182 -2.48 0.17 -12.61
C GLY A 182 -2.83 -1.28 -12.88
N ASP A 183 -1.76 -2.06 -12.97
CA ASP A 183 -1.77 -3.52 -13.11
C ASP A 183 -0.85 -4.12 -12.05
N LEU A 184 -1.37 -5.09 -11.31
CA LEU A 184 -0.60 -5.83 -10.32
C LEU A 184 -0.74 -7.33 -10.55
N THR A 185 0.34 -8.05 -10.26
CA THR A 185 0.34 -9.50 -10.15
C THR A 185 1.02 -9.88 -8.85
N ILE A 186 0.38 -10.72 -8.05
CA ILE A 186 0.88 -11.23 -6.78
C ILE A 186 0.78 -12.75 -6.81
N TYR A 187 1.65 -13.43 -6.11
CA TYR A 187 1.59 -14.88 -5.96
C TYR A 187 1.29 -15.24 -4.50
N LYS A 188 0.35 -16.18 -4.31
CA LYS A 188 0.15 -16.84 -3.01
C LYS A 188 1.31 -17.78 -2.72
N ASN A 189 1.62 -17.91 -1.46
CA ASN A 189 2.56 -18.91 -0.95
C ASN A 189 1.93 -20.29 -0.88
#